data_8754eb1bcca09caf77c6af977a98c3ef
#
_entry.id   8754eb1bcca09caf77c6af977a98c3ef
#
_cell.length_a   1.000
_cell.length_b   1.000
_cell.length_c   1.000
_cell.angle_alpha   90.00
_cell.angle_beta   90.00
_cell.angle_gamma   90.00
#
_symmetry.space_group_name_H-M   'P 1'
#
loop_
_entity.id
_entity.type
_entity.pdbx_description
1 polymer ?
#
loop_
_entity_poly.entity_id
_entity_poly.type
_entity_poly.pdbx_seq_one_letter_code
_entity_poly.pdbx_strand_id
1 'polypeptide(L)'
;ICSAVSGAMGGSLTVLGSAQLSHGIYRNIPVERANASFMLRGGDLTIDFLSARLPNDTELGVEGKITRGSALDLRFYGAHADLSLLNYLDERLSFSGLADFSGEVHGDIHDPQVDMQVSATNGDLMYQPFDSLLFRADGSLSGVGIYDFSMERGGREVWLVNGSIGFTGERRIDLQIDTIGARMEDVAALVAPDQPITGNIDNIIKFTGTLDNPHAVGYVHFYRGSYAGAVLSGMDGDYFLDNGIIRVQVFHIYSPMVDMVLNGTISAQGVLDFDAEVRDLDMKRFEHKLPYEVSGHGVFNGKVGGSISHPIFRGELKADAVTMNGVELREVRGFVHYENGIIDLERTGFRQGTDGAVTARLRYDMETRALSGALDIDKMDVTALLALANQNENRIMGKIM
;
A
#
# COMPACT_ATOMS: atom_id res chain seq x y z
N ILE A 1 0.34 49.58 -12.01
CA ILE A 1 -0.37 49.30 -13.27
C ILE A 1 -0.16 50.48 -14.20
N CYS A 2 0.42 50.25 -15.36
CA CYS A 2 0.53 51.24 -16.44
C CYS A 2 -0.42 50.80 -17.57
N SER A 3 -1.19 51.72 -18.13
CA SER A 3 -2.07 51.45 -19.27
C SER A 3 -2.00 52.56 -20.32
N ALA A 4 -2.02 52.22 -21.59
CA ALA A 4 -2.19 53.11 -22.70
C ALA A 4 -3.50 52.79 -23.41
N VAL A 5 -4.25 53.82 -23.77
CA VAL A 5 -5.55 53.68 -24.46
C VAL A 5 -5.45 54.33 -25.81
N SER A 6 -5.80 53.61 -26.88
CA SER A 6 -5.89 54.13 -28.24
C SER A 6 -7.17 53.65 -28.92
N GLY A 7 -7.76 54.48 -29.75
CA GLY A 7 -8.96 54.12 -30.54
C GLY A 7 -9.36 55.21 -31.49
N ALA A 8 -10.06 54.89 -32.57
CA ALA A 8 -10.69 55.85 -33.50
C ALA A 8 -12.15 56.08 -33.10
N MET A 9 -12.69 57.30 -33.29
CA MET A 9 -14.13 57.57 -33.12
C MET A 9 -14.94 56.69 -34.05
N GLY A 10 -15.78 55.82 -33.41
CA GLY A 10 -16.60 54.80 -34.14
C GLY A 10 -15.89 53.47 -34.36
N GLY A 11 -14.66 53.26 -33.93
CA GLY A 11 -13.91 52.02 -33.98
C GLY A 11 -13.85 51.26 -32.66
N SER A 12 -13.31 50.06 -32.67
CA SER A 12 -13.06 49.29 -31.43
C SER A 12 -11.97 49.92 -30.57
N LEU A 13 -12.26 50.13 -29.29
CA LEU A 13 -11.28 50.60 -28.31
C LEU A 13 -10.19 49.51 -28.13
N THR A 14 -8.94 49.94 -28.18
CA THR A 14 -7.77 49.11 -27.85
C THR A 14 -7.13 49.68 -26.59
N VAL A 15 -6.95 48.81 -25.59
CA VAL A 15 -6.25 49.10 -24.33
C VAL A 15 -5.03 48.20 -24.27
N LEU A 16 -3.84 48.83 -24.18
CA LEU A 16 -2.61 48.13 -23.85
C LEU A 16 -2.33 48.35 -22.36
N GLY A 17 -2.05 47.28 -21.65
CA GLY A 17 -1.81 47.33 -20.22
C GLY A 17 -0.61 46.49 -19.78
N SER A 18 0.00 46.94 -18.70
CA SER A 18 0.99 46.12 -17.96
C SER A 18 0.68 46.19 -16.47
N ALA A 19 0.94 45.08 -15.79
CA ALA A 19 0.78 44.97 -14.36
C ALA A 19 2.04 44.37 -13.74
N GLN A 20 2.39 44.84 -12.56
CA GLN A 20 3.47 44.27 -11.76
C GLN A 20 2.98 44.08 -10.33
N LEU A 21 3.25 42.91 -9.77
CA LEU A 21 3.02 42.55 -8.38
C LEU A 21 4.37 42.25 -7.73
N SER A 22 4.56 42.69 -6.50
CA SER A 22 5.71 42.34 -5.67
C SER A 22 5.18 41.88 -4.31
N HIS A 23 5.61 40.72 -3.85
CA HIS A 23 5.24 40.17 -2.54
C HIS A 23 3.73 40.00 -2.34
N GLY A 24 3.13 39.07 -3.07
CA GLY A 24 1.74 38.67 -2.94
C GLY A 24 1.60 37.29 -2.30
N ILE A 25 0.35 36.90 -2.01
CA ILE A 25 -0.02 35.53 -1.59
C ILE A 25 -1.23 35.13 -2.41
N TYR A 26 -1.19 33.95 -3.00
CA TYR A 26 -2.32 33.33 -3.69
C TYR A 26 -2.58 31.94 -3.12
N ARG A 27 -3.75 31.73 -2.52
CA ARG A 27 -4.13 30.44 -1.87
C ARG A 27 -3.03 29.85 -0.99
N ASN A 28 -2.48 30.69 -0.09
CA ASN A 28 -1.36 30.39 0.80
C ASN A 28 0.01 30.24 0.12
N ILE A 29 0.10 30.25 -1.21
CA ILE A 29 1.38 30.21 -1.93
C ILE A 29 1.94 31.63 -2.03
N PRO A 30 3.17 31.90 -1.51
CA PRO A 30 3.81 33.19 -1.66
C PRO A 30 4.15 33.45 -3.14
N VAL A 31 3.94 34.65 -3.60
CA VAL A 31 4.34 35.14 -4.93
C VAL A 31 5.38 36.25 -4.74
N GLU A 32 6.62 36.01 -5.12
CA GLU A 32 7.70 36.96 -4.96
C GLU A 32 7.54 38.14 -5.93
N ARG A 33 7.24 37.81 -7.16
CA ARG A 33 7.03 38.79 -8.24
C ARG A 33 6.09 38.19 -9.30
N ALA A 34 5.21 39.01 -9.84
CA ALA A 34 4.50 38.70 -11.07
C ALA A 34 4.48 39.91 -12.00
N ASN A 35 4.60 39.68 -13.31
CA ASN A 35 4.53 40.67 -14.34
C ASN A 35 3.56 40.22 -15.43
N ALA A 36 2.79 41.10 -15.97
CA ALA A 36 1.88 40.83 -17.07
C ALA A 36 1.92 41.96 -18.10
N SER A 37 1.79 41.60 -19.37
CA SER A 37 1.48 42.48 -20.48
C SER A 37 0.27 41.96 -21.23
N PHE A 38 -0.66 42.82 -21.52
CA PHE A 38 -1.90 42.41 -22.18
C PHE A 38 -2.47 43.48 -23.09
N MET A 39 -3.24 43.07 -24.07
CA MET A 39 -4.02 43.91 -24.97
C MET A 39 -5.49 43.53 -24.92
N LEU A 40 -6.35 44.52 -24.68
CA LEU A 40 -7.81 44.37 -24.79
C LEU A 40 -8.27 45.12 -26.05
N ARG A 41 -8.90 44.39 -26.99
CA ARG A 41 -9.38 44.99 -28.25
C ARG A 41 -10.75 44.40 -28.63
N GLY A 42 -11.79 45.25 -28.72
CA GLY A 42 -13.11 44.84 -29.14
C GLY A 42 -13.77 43.79 -28.18
N GLY A 43 -13.25 43.65 -26.98
CA GLY A 43 -13.69 42.63 -26.00
C GLY A 43 -12.84 41.37 -25.98
N ASP A 44 -11.88 41.21 -26.91
CA ASP A 44 -10.88 40.16 -26.87
C ASP A 44 -9.72 40.56 -25.98
N LEU A 45 -9.30 39.72 -25.05
CA LEU A 45 -8.12 39.87 -24.21
C LEU A 45 -7.01 38.99 -24.77
N THR A 46 -5.91 39.63 -25.21
CA THR A 46 -4.67 38.93 -25.53
C THR A 46 -3.70 39.12 -24.37
N ILE A 47 -3.17 38.05 -23.84
CA ILE A 47 -2.12 38.01 -22.83
C ILE A 47 -0.83 37.76 -23.60
N ASP A 48 -0.02 38.82 -23.76
CA ASP A 48 1.28 38.72 -24.44
C ASP A 48 2.24 37.87 -23.60
N PHE A 49 2.23 38.09 -22.29
CA PHE A 49 2.81 37.24 -21.27
C PHE A 49 2.25 37.59 -19.89
N LEU A 50 2.13 36.55 -19.05
CA LEU A 50 2.03 36.67 -17.61
C LEU A 50 3.13 35.76 -17.05
N SER A 51 4.04 36.31 -16.26
CA SER A 51 5.08 35.52 -15.58
C SER A 51 4.98 35.71 -14.09
N ALA A 52 5.21 34.67 -13.33
CA ALA A 52 5.26 34.69 -11.88
C ALA A 52 6.51 33.96 -11.39
N ARG A 53 7.17 34.54 -10.39
CA ARG A 53 8.24 33.89 -9.65
C ARG A 53 7.75 33.61 -8.24
N LEU A 54 7.85 32.35 -7.87
CA LEU A 54 7.47 31.79 -6.57
C LEU A 54 8.75 31.44 -5.79
N PRO A 55 8.66 31.03 -4.53
CA PRO A 55 9.81 30.53 -3.78
C PRO A 55 10.57 29.41 -4.48
N ASN A 56 11.84 29.23 -4.09
CA ASN A 56 12.74 28.20 -4.59
C ASN A 56 12.96 28.26 -6.11
N ASP A 57 13.02 29.50 -6.65
CA ASP A 57 13.26 29.78 -8.08
C ASP A 57 12.21 29.18 -9.04
N THR A 58 11.03 28.83 -8.53
CA THR A 58 9.92 28.37 -9.37
C THR A 58 9.44 29.48 -10.29
N GLU A 59 9.45 29.22 -11.59
CA GLU A 59 8.96 30.17 -12.61
C GLU A 59 7.72 29.61 -13.29
N LEU A 60 6.69 30.45 -13.39
CA LEU A 60 5.43 30.13 -14.07
C LEU A 60 5.19 31.13 -15.18
N GLY A 61 4.62 30.70 -16.29
CA GLY A 61 4.24 31.54 -17.40
C GLY A 61 2.90 31.18 -18.01
N VAL A 62 2.19 32.19 -18.48
CA VAL A 62 0.94 32.05 -19.25
C VAL A 62 0.94 33.06 -20.39
N GLU A 63 0.53 32.62 -21.57
CA GLU A 63 0.29 33.46 -22.76
C GLU A 63 -0.94 32.99 -23.51
N GLY A 64 -1.50 33.81 -24.40
CA GLY A 64 -2.59 33.42 -25.27
C GLY A 64 -3.73 34.42 -25.34
N LYS A 65 -4.95 33.90 -25.59
CA LYS A 65 -6.09 34.74 -25.91
C LYS A 65 -7.38 34.25 -25.23
N ILE A 66 -8.17 35.24 -24.77
CA ILE A 66 -9.54 35.03 -24.32
C ILE A 66 -10.44 35.89 -25.21
N THR A 67 -11.30 35.26 -26.01
CA THR A 67 -12.18 35.98 -26.90
C THR A 67 -13.43 36.49 -26.19
N ARG A 68 -14.08 37.50 -26.73
CA ARG A 68 -15.31 38.08 -26.21
C ARG A 68 -16.44 37.01 -26.05
N GLY A 69 -16.39 35.95 -26.80
CA GLY A 69 -17.35 34.81 -26.71
C GLY A 69 -17.01 33.79 -25.62
N SER A 70 -16.08 34.13 -24.68
CA SER A 70 -15.60 33.26 -23.60
C SER A 70 -14.70 32.10 -24.04
N ALA A 71 -14.27 32.05 -25.31
CA ALA A 71 -13.37 30.99 -25.75
C ALA A 71 -11.94 31.28 -25.27
N LEU A 72 -11.34 30.24 -24.70
CA LEU A 72 -9.97 30.20 -24.20
C LEU A 72 -9.04 29.58 -25.26
N ASP A 73 -7.85 30.17 -25.39
CA ASP A 73 -6.72 29.64 -26.14
C ASP A 73 -5.46 30.14 -25.41
N LEU A 74 -5.09 29.42 -24.35
CA LEU A 74 -4.00 29.80 -23.47
C LEU A 74 -2.96 28.69 -23.41
N ARG A 75 -1.70 29.08 -23.34
CA ARG A 75 -0.58 28.18 -23.02
C ARG A 75 -0.01 28.56 -21.67
N PHE A 76 0.35 27.54 -20.91
CA PHE A 76 1.02 27.72 -19.63
C PHE A 76 2.25 26.84 -19.53
N TYR A 77 3.22 27.27 -18.74
CA TYR A 77 4.41 26.50 -18.45
C TYR A 77 4.92 26.82 -17.05
N GLY A 78 5.68 25.86 -16.51
CA GLY A 78 6.48 26.05 -15.31
C GLY A 78 7.86 25.47 -15.52
N ALA A 79 8.87 26.16 -15.02
CA ALA A 79 10.25 25.72 -15.04
C ALA A 79 10.82 25.69 -13.63
N HIS A 80 11.56 24.61 -13.30
CA HIS A 80 12.16 24.38 -11.98
C HIS A 80 11.14 24.52 -10.84
N ALA A 81 9.87 24.15 -11.10
CA ALA A 81 8.80 24.26 -10.14
C ALA A 81 9.04 23.33 -8.96
N ASP A 82 9.14 23.89 -7.77
CA ASP A 82 9.23 23.10 -6.53
C ASP A 82 7.88 22.49 -6.21
N LEU A 83 7.78 21.17 -6.34
CA LEU A 83 6.54 20.43 -6.06
C LEU A 83 6.07 20.57 -4.61
N SER A 84 6.96 20.92 -3.68
CA SER A 84 6.59 21.17 -2.29
C SER A 84 5.60 22.34 -2.12
N LEU A 85 5.53 23.24 -3.10
CA LEU A 85 4.55 24.34 -3.12
C LEU A 85 3.10 23.83 -3.21
N LEU A 86 2.89 22.62 -3.76
CA LEU A 86 1.56 22.01 -3.79
C LEU A 86 1.06 21.63 -2.38
N ASN A 87 1.96 21.39 -1.42
CA ASN A 87 1.60 21.06 -0.05
C ASN A 87 0.90 22.25 0.66
N TYR A 88 1.06 23.49 0.16
CA TYR A 88 0.30 24.64 0.66
C TYR A 88 -1.19 24.59 0.30
N LEU A 89 -1.57 23.79 -0.70
CA LEU A 89 -2.97 23.65 -1.14
C LEU A 89 -3.79 22.73 -0.24
N ASP A 90 -3.16 21.66 0.28
CA ASP A 90 -3.79 20.69 1.19
C ASP A 90 -2.69 20.04 2.05
N GLU A 91 -2.84 20.09 3.38
CA GLU A 91 -1.88 19.52 4.34
C GLU A 91 -1.75 17.99 4.25
N ARG A 92 -2.68 17.33 3.58
CA ARG A 92 -2.63 15.87 3.34
C ARG A 92 -1.71 15.49 2.19
N LEU A 93 -1.31 16.45 1.36
CA LEU A 93 -0.38 16.24 0.27
C LEU A 93 1.06 16.20 0.80
N SER A 94 1.85 15.29 0.27
CA SER A 94 3.29 15.19 0.55
C SER A 94 4.01 15.06 -0.77
N PHE A 95 4.43 16.22 -1.32
CA PHE A 95 5.15 16.30 -2.57
C PHE A 95 6.49 16.99 -2.36
N SER A 96 7.50 16.51 -3.08
CA SER A 96 8.81 17.16 -3.18
C SER A 96 9.44 16.87 -4.55
N GLY A 97 10.49 17.59 -4.88
CA GLY A 97 11.20 17.46 -6.15
C GLY A 97 11.03 18.70 -7.04
N LEU A 98 11.74 18.70 -8.15
CA LEU A 98 11.67 19.76 -9.14
C LEU A 98 10.94 19.27 -10.39
N ALA A 99 10.03 20.09 -10.89
CA ALA A 99 9.24 19.76 -12.08
C ALA A 99 9.32 20.87 -13.14
N ASP A 100 9.38 20.44 -14.39
CA ASP A 100 9.05 21.24 -15.55
C ASP A 100 7.70 20.79 -16.06
N PHE A 101 6.82 21.72 -16.39
CA PHE A 101 5.52 21.40 -16.95
C PHE A 101 5.11 22.40 -18.03
N SER A 102 4.27 21.92 -18.93
CA SER A 102 3.65 22.76 -19.95
C SER A 102 2.26 22.22 -20.28
N GLY A 103 1.42 23.12 -20.83
CA GLY A 103 0.09 22.71 -21.24
C GLY A 103 -0.64 23.82 -21.96
N GLU A 104 -1.85 23.46 -22.40
CA GLU A 104 -2.78 24.34 -23.09
C GLU A 104 -4.13 24.33 -22.35
N VAL A 105 -4.81 25.48 -22.35
CA VAL A 105 -6.18 25.61 -21.87
C VAL A 105 -7.00 26.14 -23.03
N HIS A 106 -7.99 25.37 -23.47
CA HIS A 106 -8.84 25.72 -24.59
C HIS A 106 -10.33 25.52 -24.26
N GLY A 107 -11.22 25.90 -25.17
CA GLY A 107 -12.66 25.74 -25.00
C GLY A 107 -13.34 26.95 -24.35
N ASP A 108 -14.45 26.73 -23.65
CA ASP A 108 -15.23 27.78 -23.00
C ASP A 108 -14.72 28.05 -21.58
N ILE A 109 -14.69 29.33 -21.16
CA ILE A 109 -14.24 29.73 -19.82
C ILE A 109 -15.07 29.08 -18.68
N HIS A 110 -16.29 28.64 -18.95
CA HIS A 110 -17.15 27.96 -17.98
C HIS A 110 -16.95 26.43 -17.98
N ASP A 111 -16.32 25.90 -19.04
CA ASP A 111 -15.92 24.49 -19.14
C ASP A 111 -14.57 24.37 -19.87
N PRO A 112 -13.49 24.83 -19.24
CA PRO A 112 -12.15 24.81 -19.83
C PRO A 112 -11.66 23.36 -19.99
N GLN A 113 -11.05 23.10 -21.13
CA GLN A 113 -10.30 21.87 -21.38
C GLN A 113 -8.82 22.15 -21.19
N VAL A 114 -8.14 21.28 -20.49
CA VAL A 114 -6.72 21.41 -20.14
C VAL A 114 -5.97 20.19 -20.64
N ASP A 115 -4.95 20.39 -21.43
CA ASP A 115 -3.97 19.37 -21.79
C ASP A 115 -2.64 19.74 -21.09
N MET A 116 -2.03 18.77 -20.40
CA MET A 116 -0.80 19.05 -19.68
C MET A 116 0.19 17.88 -19.70
N GLN A 117 1.44 18.25 -19.62
CA GLN A 117 2.56 17.32 -19.43
C GLN A 117 3.45 17.85 -18.31
N VAL A 118 3.89 16.96 -17.45
CA VAL A 118 4.80 17.22 -16.32
C VAL A 118 5.97 16.27 -16.41
N SER A 119 7.16 16.77 -16.19
CA SER A 119 8.39 16.00 -15.99
C SER A 119 9.03 16.43 -14.70
N ALA A 120 9.18 15.52 -13.74
CA ALA A 120 9.78 15.85 -12.45
C ALA A 120 10.98 14.94 -12.14
N THR A 121 11.86 15.42 -11.29
CA THR A 121 13.09 14.70 -10.92
C THR A 121 13.39 14.80 -9.43
N ASN A 122 13.98 13.72 -8.90
CA ASN A 122 14.52 13.63 -7.55
C ASN A 122 13.55 14.11 -6.47
N GLY A 123 12.42 13.42 -6.35
CA GLY A 123 11.36 13.84 -5.45
C GLY A 123 10.67 12.70 -4.72
N ASP A 124 9.57 13.08 -4.09
CA ASP A 124 8.64 12.19 -3.41
C ASP A 124 7.21 12.55 -3.81
N LEU A 125 6.42 11.55 -4.13
CA LEU A 125 5.00 11.67 -4.42
C LEU A 125 4.23 10.83 -3.40
N MET A 126 3.65 11.45 -2.37
CA MET A 126 2.86 10.75 -1.35
C MET A 126 3.64 9.57 -0.72
N TYR A 127 4.84 9.83 -0.21
CA TYR A 127 5.76 8.84 0.38
C TYR A 127 6.33 7.83 -0.61
N GLN A 128 6.18 8.08 -1.92
CA GLN A 128 6.78 7.27 -2.99
C GLN A 128 7.96 8.04 -3.58
N PRO A 129 9.21 7.74 -3.20
CA PRO A 129 10.37 8.40 -3.73
C PRO A 129 10.62 8.01 -5.19
N PHE A 130 11.01 8.99 -6.02
CA PHE A 130 11.33 8.80 -7.43
C PHE A 130 12.60 9.52 -7.86
N ASP A 131 13.26 8.98 -8.87
CA ASP A 131 14.37 9.64 -9.57
C ASP A 131 13.83 10.47 -10.73
N SER A 132 12.86 9.93 -11.47
CA SER A 132 12.14 10.61 -12.55
C SER A 132 10.65 10.28 -12.52
N LEU A 133 9.83 11.25 -12.91
CA LEU A 133 8.40 11.11 -13.08
C LEU A 133 7.98 11.81 -14.37
N LEU A 134 7.20 11.12 -15.18
CA LEU A 134 6.50 11.67 -16.33
C LEU A 134 4.99 11.56 -16.09
N PHE A 135 4.25 12.62 -16.41
CA PHE A 135 2.80 12.64 -16.30
C PHE A 135 2.20 13.40 -17.46
N ARG A 136 1.25 12.79 -18.17
CA ARG A 136 0.45 13.42 -19.22
C ARG A 136 -1.02 13.21 -18.93
N ALA A 137 -1.78 14.28 -18.97
CA ALA A 137 -3.20 14.24 -18.72
C ALA A 137 -3.93 15.30 -19.54
N ASP A 138 -5.20 14.97 -19.85
CA ASP A 138 -6.19 15.97 -20.25
C ASP A 138 -7.28 16.06 -19.18
N GLY A 139 -7.94 17.18 -19.10
CA GLY A 139 -8.95 17.36 -18.08
C GLY A 139 -9.91 18.51 -18.35
N SER A 140 -11.01 18.49 -17.61
CA SER A 140 -11.99 19.57 -17.55
C SER A 140 -12.55 19.66 -16.13
N LEU A 141 -13.54 20.53 -15.92
CA LEU A 141 -14.28 20.55 -14.64
C LEU A 141 -15.06 19.25 -14.39
N SER A 142 -15.29 18.44 -15.43
CA SER A 142 -16.05 17.19 -15.34
C SER A 142 -15.19 15.96 -15.03
N GLY A 143 -13.88 16.00 -15.26
CA GLY A 143 -12.99 14.88 -15.00
C GLY A 143 -11.59 15.06 -15.55
N VAL A 144 -10.74 14.06 -15.33
CA VAL A 144 -9.36 13.98 -15.81
C VAL A 144 -9.11 12.62 -16.46
N GLY A 145 -8.47 12.63 -17.62
CA GLY A 145 -7.87 11.47 -18.28
C GLY A 145 -6.36 11.47 -18.04
N ILE A 146 -5.81 10.31 -17.68
CA ILE A 146 -4.37 10.08 -17.46
C ILE A 146 -3.92 9.13 -18.56
N TYR A 147 -3.05 9.60 -19.46
CA TYR A 147 -2.59 8.79 -20.59
C TYR A 147 -1.25 8.14 -20.35
N ASP A 148 -0.40 8.81 -19.58
CA ASP A 148 0.98 8.41 -19.45
C ASP A 148 1.51 8.95 -18.12
N PHE A 149 1.35 8.14 -17.07
CA PHE A 149 2.02 8.38 -15.81
C PHE A 149 3.03 7.26 -15.64
N SER A 150 4.30 7.62 -15.56
CA SER A 150 5.38 6.70 -15.18
C SER A 150 6.26 7.32 -14.13
N MET A 151 6.65 6.52 -13.17
CA MET A 151 7.56 6.91 -12.11
C MET A 151 8.70 5.90 -12.03
N GLU A 152 9.93 6.40 -12.14
CA GLU A 152 11.13 5.57 -12.11
C GLU A 152 11.89 5.72 -10.80
N ARG A 153 12.51 4.62 -10.38
CA ARG A 153 13.43 4.58 -9.25
C ARG A 153 14.57 3.58 -9.52
N GLY A 154 15.81 4.02 -9.33
CA GLY A 154 16.99 3.18 -9.61
C GLY A 154 17.10 2.78 -11.08
N GLY A 155 16.63 3.63 -12.02
CA GLY A 155 16.63 3.39 -13.45
C GLY A 155 15.62 2.33 -13.92
N ARG A 156 14.54 2.11 -13.15
CA ARG A 156 13.44 1.20 -13.49
C ARG A 156 12.10 1.89 -13.28
N GLU A 157 11.17 1.61 -14.16
CA GLU A 157 9.77 2.00 -13.94
C GLU A 157 9.20 1.21 -12.76
N VAL A 158 8.66 1.94 -11.78
CA VAL A 158 8.09 1.35 -10.55
C VAL A 158 6.57 1.49 -10.53
N TRP A 159 6.05 2.61 -11.06
CA TRP A 159 4.63 2.89 -11.12
C TRP A 159 4.23 3.32 -12.52
N LEU A 160 3.17 2.73 -13.03
CA LEU A 160 2.49 3.11 -14.26
C LEU A 160 1.01 3.32 -13.96
N VAL A 161 0.44 4.44 -14.39
CA VAL A 161 -0.99 4.72 -14.20
C VAL A 161 -1.60 5.22 -15.49
N ASN A 162 -2.73 4.63 -15.88
CA ASN A 162 -3.53 5.04 -17.04
C ASN A 162 -5.01 4.99 -16.70
N GLY A 163 -5.81 5.84 -17.35
CA GLY A 163 -7.26 5.79 -17.25
C GLY A 163 -7.90 7.13 -16.99
N SER A 164 -9.05 7.16 -16.31
CA SER A 164 -9.80 8.39 -16.10
C SER A 164 -10.55 8.43 -14.78
N ILE A 165 -10.78 9.66 -14.29
CA ILE A 165 -11.58 9.95 -13.09
C ILE A 165 -12.58 11.06 -13.43
N GLY A 166 -13.87 10.78 -13.26
CA GLY A 166 -14.94 11.77 -13.36
C GLY A 166 -15.16 12.49 -12.03
N PHE A 167 -15.38 13.81 -12.07
CA PHE A 167 -15.62 14.65 -10.89
C PHE A 167 -17.09 15.04 -10.74
N THR A 168 -17.87 14.93 -11.80
CA THR A 168 -19.29 15.31 -11.84
C THR A 168 -20.16 14.13 -12.25
N GLY A 169 -21.48 14.26 -12.08
CA GLY A 169 -22.44 13.21 -12.40
C GLY A 169 -22.21 11.95 -11.55
N GLU A 170 -22.06 10.81 -12.19
CA GLU A 170 -21.82 9.52 -11.52
C GLU A 170 -20.42 9.39 -10.94
N ARG A 171 -19.51 10.33 -11.19
CA ARG A 171 -18.13 10.34 -10.70
C ARG A 171 -17.41 9.02 -10.96
N ARG A 172 -17.45 8.57 -12.21
CA ARG A 172 -16.88 7.28 -12.63
C ARG A 172 -15.37 7.26 -12.49
N ILE A 173 -14.85 6.08 -12.14
CA ILE A 173 -13.42 5.73 -12.16
C ILE A 173 -13.22 4.63 -13.19
N ASP A 174 -12.16 4.76 -13.99
CA ASP A 174 -11.58 3.70 -14.81
C ASP A 174 -10.06 3.89 -14.81
N LEU A 175 -9.35 3.29 -13.85
CA LEU A 175 -7.92 3.42 -13.68
C LEU A 175 -7.26 2.05 -13.66
N GLN A 176 -6.15 1.93 -14.36
CA GLN A 176 -5.20 0.84 -14.19
C GLN A 176 -3.93 1.39 -13.55
N ILE A 177 -3.47 0.69 -12.51
CA ILE A 177 -2.24 0.99 -11.79
C ILE A 177 -1.38 -0.27 -11.78
N ASP A 178 -0.21 -0.17 -12.39
CA ASP A 178 0.78 -1.24 -12.39
C ASP A 178 1.95 -0.81 -11.51
N THR A 179 2.33 -1.68 -10.59
CA THR A 179 3.48 -1.48 -9.70
C THR A 179 4.48 -2.60 -9.98
N ILE A 180 5.74 -2.26 -10.22
CA ILE A 180 6.77 -3.22 -10.65
C ILE A 180 8.00 -3.06 -9.76
N GLY A 181 8.29 -4.05 -8.92
CA GLY A 181 9.46 -4.06 -8.04
C GLY A 181 9.50 -2.91 -7.02
N ALA A 182 8.33 -2.34 -6.67
CA ALA A 182 8.27 -1.33 -5.63
C ALA A 182 8.69 -1.90 -4.28
N ARG A 183 9.21 -1.04 -3.41
CA ARG A 183 9.50 -1.45 -2.04
C ARG A 183 8.20 -1.53 -1.25
N MET A 184 7.97 -2.65 -0.59
CA MET A 184 6.76 -2.86 0.18
C MET A 184 6.64 -1.86 1.35
N GLU A 185 7.75 -1.41 1.91
CA GLU A 185 7.79 -0.37 2.94
C GLU A 185 7.17 0.95 2.45
N ASP A 186 7.48 1.33 1.21
CA ASP A 186 6.96 2.57 0.62
C ASP A 186 5.46 2.41 0.31
N VAL A 187 5.03 1.25 -0.20
CA VAL A 187 3.61 0.94 -0.45
C VAL A 187 2.84 0.86 0.86
N ALA A 188 3.40 0.22 1.89
CA ALA A 188 2.77 0.12 3.21
C ALA A 188 2.57 1.51 3.85
N ALA A 189 3.46 2.46 3.62
CA ALA A 189 3.32 3.82 4.11
C ALA A 189 2.02 4.52 3.64
N LEU A 190 1.47 4.11 2.47
CA LEU A 190 0.21 4.64 1.95
C LEU A 190 -1.04 4.04 2.61
N VAL A 191 -1.00 2.74 2.95
CA VAL A 191 -2.21 1.98 3.31
C VAL A 191 -2.17 1.43 4.74
N ALA A 192 -1.00 1.18 5.28
CA ALA A 192 -0.78 0.56 6.60
C ALA A 192 0.60 0.95 7.16
N PRO A 193 0.86 2.22 7.51
CA PRO A 193 2.19 2.76 7.81
C PRO A 193 2.87 2.10 9.01
N ASP A 194 2.11 1.51 9.94
CA ASP A 194 2.64 0.89 11.16
C ASP A 194 2.98 -0.60 10.99
N GLN A 195 2.86 -1.15 9.79
CA GLN A 195 3.14 -2.57 9.57
C GLN A 195 4.63 -2.82 9.35
N PRO A 196 5.25 -3.71 10.14
CA PRO A 196 6.68 -4.02 10.04
C PRO A 196 6.95 -5.00 8.89
N ILE A 197 6.64 -4.57 7.67
CA ILE A 197 6.81 -5.34 6.44
C ILE A 197 7.91 -4.73 5.58
N THR A 198 8.75 -5.58 5.01
CA THR A 198 9.82 -5.20 4.06
C THR A 198 9.80 -6.14 2.87
N GLY A 199 10.31 -5.70 1.73
CA GLY A 199 10.43 -6.54 0.55
C GLY A 199 10.10 -5.82 -0.75
N ASN A 200 9.85 -6.58 -1.81
CA ASN A 200 9.45 -6.05 -3.10
C ASN A 200 8.04 -6.53 -3.45
N ILE A 201 7.33 -5.70 -4.21
CA ILE A 201 5.97 -5.99 -4.64
C ILE A 201 5.80 -5.64 -6.12
N ASP A 202 5.21 -6.56 -6.87
CA ASP A 202 4.58 -6.31 -8.14
C ASP A 202 3.07 -6.38 -7.94
N ASN A 203 2.34 -5.42 -8.47
CA ASN A 203 0.90 -5.38 -8.34
C ASN A 203 0.28 -4.81 -9.62
N ILE A 204 -0.78 -5.41 -10.08
CA ILE A 204 -1.61 -4.90 -11.16
C ILE A 204 -3.00 -4.73 -10.58
N ILE A 205 -3.55 -3.53 -10.64
CA ILE A 205 -4.90 -3.25 -10.15
C ILE A 205 -5.70 -2.43 -11.14
N LYS A 206 -6.90 -2.88 -11.44
CA LYS A 206 -7.89 -2.18 -12.26
C LYS A 206 -9.02 -1.69 -11.35
N PHE A 207 -9.16 -0.37 -11.23
CA PHE A 207 -10.28 0.30 -10.59
C PHE A 207 -11.37 0.62 -11.59
N THR A 208 -12.63 0.36 -11.21
CA THR A 208 -13.84 0.70 -11.96
C THR A 208 -14.93 1.16 -10.99
N GLY A 209 -16.11 1.50 -11.50
CA GLY A 209 -17.24 1.95 -10.69
C GLY A 209 -17.25 3.46 -10.51
N THR A 210 -17.47 3.95 -9.30
CA THR A 210 -17.56 5.37 -8.98
C THR A 210 -16.64 5.73 -7.80
N LEU A 211 -16.34 7.03 -7.63
CA LEU A 211 -15.55 7.51 -6.47
C LEU A 211 -16.22 7.16 -5.13
N ASP A 212 -17.54 7.08 -5.10
CA ASP A 212 -18.30 6.76 -3.89
C ASP A 212 -18.42 5.25 -3.65
N ASN A 213 -18.35 4.46 -4.71
CA ASN A 213 -18.36 2.99 -4.65
C ASN A 213 -17.35 2.40 -5.65
N PRO A 214 -16.06 2.43 -5.34
CA PRO A 214 -15.02 1.86 -6.18
C PRO A 214 -15.06 0.34 -6.14
N HIS A 215 -14.90 -0.26 -7.32
CA HIS A 215 -14.61 -1.68 -7.48
C HIS A 215 -13.17 -1.83 -7.95
N ALA A 216 -12.47 -2.83 -7.47
CA ALA A 216 -11.15 -3.14 -8.00
C ALA A 216 -10.95 -4.65 -8.17
N VAL A 217 -10.19 -4.99 -9.18
CA VAL A 217 -9.65 -6.33 -9.40
C VAL A 217 -8.15 -6.20 -9.48
N GLY A 218 -7.43 -6.97 -8.70
CA GLY A 218 -5.98 -6.90 -8.68
C GLY A 218 -5.32 -8.24 -8.47
N TYR A 219 -4.06 -8.32 -8.88
CA TYR A 219 -3.14 -9.40 -8.59
C TYR A 219 -1.91 -8.81 -7.91
N VAL A 220 -1.43 -9.47 -6.87
CA VAL A 220 -0.22 -9.08 -6.15
C VAL A 220 0.77 -10.23 -6.13
N HIS A 221 2.04 -9.89 -6.33
CA HIS A 221 3.19 -10.75 -6.15
C HIS A 221 4.20 -10.03 -5.25
N PHE A 222 4.36 -10.53 -4.03
CA PHE A 222 5.34 -10.04 -3.06
C PHE A 222 6.50 -11.03 -2.99
N TYR A 223 7.74 -10.53 -2.88
CA TYR A 223 8.93 -11.38 -2.87
C TYR A 223 10.11 -10.76 -2.12
N ARG A 224 11.01 -11.63 -1.65
CA ARG A 224 12.27 -11.26 -0.96
C ARG A 224 12.05 -10.35 0.23
N GLY A 225 11.12 -10.69 1.10
CA GLY A 225 10.78 -9.80 2.19
C GLY A 225 10.72 -10.45 3.55
N SER A 226 10.21 -9.68 4.50
CA SER A 226 9.94 -10.13 5.85
C SER A 226 8.70 -9.44 6.44
N TYR A 227 8.08 -10.08 7.42
CA TYR A 227 7.05 -9.49 8.25
C TYR A 227 7.40 -9.71 9.72
N ALA A 228 7.46 -8.63 10.51
CA ALA A 228 7.84 -8.67 11.93
C ALA A 228 9.14 -9.48 12.19
N GLY A 229 10.11 -9.35 11.28
CA GLY A 229 11.38 -10.06 11.33
C GLY A 229 11.35 -11.53 10.88
N ALA A 230 10.17 -12.09 10.56
CA ALA A 230 10.06 -13.41 9.95
C ALA A 230 10.25 -13.32 8.43
N VAL A 231 11.11 -14.16 7.87
CA VAL A 231 11.38 -14.18 6.43
C VAL A 231 10.14 -14.66 5.67
N LEU A 232 9.72 -13.89 4.67
CA LEU A 232 8.72 -14.26 3.67
C LEU A 232 9.42 -14.44 2.32
N SER A 233 9.43 -15.65 1.79
CA SER A 233 10.02 -15.93 0.48
C SER A 233 9.17 -15.35 -0.63
N GLY A 234 7.85 -15.40 -0.47
CA GLY A 234 6.89 -14.80 -1.37
C GLY A 234 5.46 -14.91 -0.90
N MET A 235 4.60 -14.14 -1.57
CA MET A 235 3.17 -14.15 -1.41
C MET A 235 2.54 -13.73 -2.73
N ASP A 236 1.56 -14.47 -3.21
CA ASP A 236 0.84 -14.13 -4.44
C ASP A 236 -0.63 -14.48 -4.36
N GLY A 237 -1.43 -13.76 -5.12
CA GLY A 237 -2.85 -14.02 -5.24
C GLY A 237 -3.65 -12.91 -5.86
N ASP A 238 -4.87 -13.28 -6.24
CA ASP A 238 -5.87 -12.38 -6.78
C ASP A 238 -6.74 -11.82 -5.65
N TYR A 239 -7.09 -10.55 -5.78
CA TYR A 239 -8.00 -9.89 -4.85
C TYR A 239 -9.03 -9.00 -5.57
N PHE A 240 -10.16 -8.79 -4.92
CA PHE A 240 -11.29 -8.02 -5.41
C PHE A 240 -11.74 -7.05 -4.33
N LEU A 241 -11.84 -5.78 -4.66
CA LEU A 241 -12.46 -4.76 -3.81
C LEU A 241 -13.88 -4.52 -4.28
N ASP A 242 -14.84 -4.66 -3.40
CA ASP A 242 -16.24 -4.36 -3.63
C ASP A 242 -16.91 -3.88 -2.34
N ASN A 243 -17.59 -2.74 -2.37
CA ASN A 243 -18.25 -2.13 -1.21
C ASN A 243 -17.34 -2.00 0.05
N GLY A 244 -16.07 -1.67 -0.16
CA GLY A 244 -15.07 -1.55 0.91
C GLY A 244 -14.59 -2.86 1.51
N ILE A 245 -15.03 -4.01 0.96
CA ILE A 245 -14.59 -5.34 1.37
C ILE A 245 -13.59 -5.87 0.35
N ILE A 246 -12.40 -6.23 0.82
CA ILE A 246 -11.40 -6.93 0.01
C ILE A 246 -11.68 -8.43 0.13
N ARG A 247 -11.92 -9.10 -0.99
CA ARG A 247 -12.04 -10.56 -1.08
C ARG A 247 -10.80 -11.12 -1.71
N VAL A 248 -10.28 -12.17 -1.12
CA VAL A 248 -9.12 -12.93 -1.59
C VAL A 248 -9.58 -14.35 -1.88
N GLN A 249 -9.41 -14.82 -3.10
CA GLN A 249 -9.85 -16.16 -3.47
C GLN A 249 -8.80 -17.22 -3.16
N VAL A 250 -7.55 -16.95 -3.51
CA VAL A 250 -6.42 -17.82 -3.18
C VAL A 250 -5.22 -16.92 -2.96
N PHE A 251 -4.75 -16.86 -1.73
CA PHE A 251 -3.55 -16.13 -1.38
C PHE A 251 -2.51 -17.12 -0.90
N HIS A 252 -1.49 -17.35 -1.68
CA HIS A 252 -0.42 -18.28 -1.37
C HIS A 252 0.72 -17.54 -0.68
N ILE A 253 1.04 -17.93 0.55
CA ILE A 253 2.14 -17.39 1.34
C ILE A 253 3.14 -18.50 1.58
N TYR A 254 4.38 -18.26 1.17
CA TYR A 254 5.46 -19.22 1.34
C TYR A 254 6.68 -18.59 1.98
N SER A 255 7.23 -19.32 2.92
CA SER A 255 8.43 -18.96 3.66
C SER A 255 9.25 -20.22 3.96
N PRO A 256 10.48 -20.10 4.47
CA PRO A 256 11.21 -21.26 4.97
C PRO A 256 10.49 -22.01 6.10
N MET A 257 9.53 -21.37 6.78
CA MET A 257 8.83 -21.91 7.95
C MET A 257 7.47 -22.49 7.61
N VAL A 258 6.80 -21.94 6.59
CA VAL A 258 5.40 -22.26 6.31
C VAL A 258 5.08 -22.11 4.83
N ASP A 259 4.32 -23.07 4.31
CA ASP A 259 3.57 -22.98 3.06
C ASP A 259 2.09 -22.92 3.41
N MET A 260 1.44 -21.79 3.13
CA MET A 260 0.07 -21.51 3.56
C MET A 260 -0.77 -20.92 2.44
N VAL A 261 -2.00 -21.34 2.37
CA VAL A 261 -3.03 -20.77 1.48
C VAL A 261 -4.14 -20.15 2.32
N LEU A 262 -4.51 -18.92 1.97
CA LEU A 262 -5.63 -18.18 2.57
C LEU A 262 -6.72 -17.94 1.54
N ASN A 263 -7.97 -18.01 1.99
CA ASN A 263 -9.16 -17.66 1.23
C ASN A 263 -10.14 -16.95 2.16
N GLY A 264 -10.62 -15.78 1.80
CA GLY A 264 -11.52 -15.06 2.69
C GLY A 264 -11.65 -13.57 2.39
N THR A 265 -11.86 -12.78 3.45
CA THR A 265 -12.14 -11.36 3.32
C THR A 265 -11.42 -10.49 4.35
N ILE A 266 -11.22 -9.24 3.97
CA ILE A 266 -10.83 -8.14 4.86
C ILE A 266 -11.95 -7.09 4.78
N SER A 267 -12.59 -6.79 5.91
CA SER A 267 -13.63 -5.76 5.94
C SER A 267 -13.03 -4.34 5.82
N ALA A 268 -13.89 -3.34 5.57
CA ALA A 268 -13.49 -1.93 5.55
C ALA A 268 -12.87 -1.44 6.88
N GLN A 269 -13.14 -2.14 8.00
CA GLN A 269 -12.56 -1.85 9.32
C GLN A 269 -11.28 -2.65 9.58
N GLY A 270 -10.75 -3.39 8.58
CA GLY A 270 -9.54 -4.20 8.70
C GLY A 270 -9.74 -5.51 9.47
N VAL A 271 -10.99 -5.98 9.63
CA VAL A 271 -11.28 -7.27 10.26
C VAL A 271 -11.05 -8.38 9.26
N LEU A 272 -10.30 -9.39 9.68
CA LEU A 272 -9.95 -10.58 8.90
C LEU A 272 -10.99 -11.68 9.12
N ASP A 273 -11.36 -12.37 8.05
CA ASP A 273 -12.12 -13.62 8.06
C ASP A 273 -11.60 -14.52 6.93
N PHE A 274 -10.60 -15.34 7.25
CA PHE A 274 -9.95 -16.23 6.31
C PHE A 274 -10.06 -17.69 6.75
N ASP A 275 -10.29 -18.55 5.79
CA ASP A 275 -9.92 -19.96 5.88
C ASP A 275 -8.42 -20.09 5.56
N ALA A 276 -7.70 -20.83 6.41
CA ALA A 276 -6.26 -21.02 6.31
C ALA A 276 -5.92 -22.50 6.20
N GLU A 277 -5.18 -22.87 5.18
CA GLU A 277 -4.59 -24.19 4.99
C GLU A 277 -3.06 -24.04 5.01
N VAL A 278 -2.41 -24.58 6.05
CA VAL A 278 -0.95 -24.70 6.09
C VAL A 278 -0.61 -26.11 5.63
N ARG A 279 0.05 -26.21 4.47
CA ARG A 279 0.38 -27.49 3.81
C ARG A 279 1.69 -28.08 4.30
N ASP A 280 2.60 -27.22 4.72
CA ASP A 280 3.86 -27.62 5.33
C ASP A 280 4.26 -26.62 6.42
N LEU A 281 4.38 -27.11 7.64
CA LEU A 281 4.84 -26.38 8.81
C LEU A 281 6.12 -27.05 9.30
N ASP A 282 7.28 -26.48 8.97
CA ASP A 282 8.57 -26.96 9.48
C ASP A 282 8.76 -26.51 10.94
N MET A 283 8.49 -27.41 11.88
CA MET A 283 8.54 -27.11 13.32
C MET A 283 9.95 -26.76 13.80
N LYS A 284 11.00 -27.24 13.14
CA LYS A 284 12.39 -26.96 13.48
C LYS A 284 12.70 -25.45 13.41
N ARG A 285 12.04 -24.73 12.52
CA ARG A 285 12.22 -23.29 12.36
C ARG A 285 11.71 -22.48 13.55
N PHE A 286 10.91 -23.09 14.44
CA PHE A 286 10.39 -22.46 15.65
C PHE A 286 11.26 -22.72 16.89
N GLU A 287 12.31 -23.53 16.81
CA GLU A 287 13.14 -23.90 17.96
C GLU A 287 13.65 -22.70 18.77
N HIS A 288 13.98 -21.57 18.11
CA HIS A 288 14.42 -20.35 18.80
C HIS A 288 13.31 -19.59 19.52
N LYS A 289 12.06 -19.88 19.22
CA LYS A 289 10.88 -19.25 19.83
C LYS A 289 10.23 -20.12 20.91
N LEU A 290 10.59 -21.39 20.94
CA LEU A 290 10.08 -22.36 21.90
C LEU A 290 11.15 -22.69 22.94
N PRO A 291 10.78 -23.06 24.18
CA PRO A 291 11.74 -23.46 25.22
C PRO A 291 12.24 -24.90 25.03
N TYR A 292 11.86 -25.55 23.95
CA TYR A 292 12.13 -26.96 23.67
C TYR A 292 12.73 -27.13 22.27
N GLU A 293 13.63 -28.09 22.13
CA GLU A 293 14.08 -28.54 20.81
C GLU A 293 12.91 -29.30 20.14
N VAL A 294 12.43 -28.79 19.00
CA VAL A 294 11.34 -29.40 18.25
C VAL A 294 11.73 -29.53 16.79
N SER A 295 11.39 -30.66 16.18
CA SER A 295 11.55 -30.88 14.75
C SER A 295 10.44 -31.79 14.22
N GLY A 296 10.16 -31.69 12.94
CA GLY A 296 9.10 -32.43 12.26
C GLY A 296 8.29 -31.51 11.36
N HIS A 297 7.40 -32.10 10.61
CA HIS A 297 6.52 -31.40 9.69
C HIS A 297 5.06 -31.63 10.09
N GLY A 298 4.28 -30.57 9.99
CA GLY A 298 2.85 -30.61 10.28
C GLY A 298 2.00 -29.91 9.25
N VAL A 299 0.71 -30.09 9.34
CA VAL A 299 -0.31 -29.39 8.57
C VAL A 299 -1.27 -28.70 9.54
N PHE A 300 -1.78 -27.54 9.14
CA PHE A 300 -2.79 -26.83 9.93
C PHE A 300 -3.95 -26.46 9.03
N ASN A 301 -5.17 -26.68 9.52
CA ASN A 301 -6.40 -26.25 8.86
C ASN A 301 -7.26 -25.49 9.86
N GLY A 302 -7.63 -24.28 9.51
CA GLY A 302 -8.35 -23.43 10.44
C GLY A 302 -8.79 -22.10 9.87
N LYS A 303 -8.97 -21.15 10.78
CA LYS A 303 -9.37 -19.78 10.46
C LYS A 303 -8.38 -18.76 11.00
N VAL A 304 -8.24 -17.67 10.25
CA VAL A 304 -7.55 -16.45 10.67
C VAL A 304 -8.58 -15.34 10.79
N GLY A 305 -8.74 -14.82 11.99
CA GLY A 305 -9.63 -13.69 12.31
C GLY A 305 -8.88 -12.56 12.96
N GLY A 306 -9.60 -11.65 13.65
CA GLY A 306 -9.02 -10.49 14.32
C GLY A 306 -8.72 -9.35 13.35
N SER A 307 -7.60 -8.66 13.54
CA SER A 307 -7.12 -7.60 12.65
C SER A 307 -5.72 -7.92 12.11
N ILE A 308 -5.25 -7.17 11.11
CA ILE A 308 -3.90 -7.34 10.55
C ILE A 308 -2.83 -7.19 11.64
N SER A 309 -3.01 -6.25 12.58
CA SER A 309 -2.07 -6.01 13.68
C SER A 309 -2.21 -7.01 14.84
N HIS A 310 -3.39 -7.61 15.01
CA HIS A 310 -3.71 -8.57 16.07
C HIS A 310 -4.46 -9.76 15.48
N PRO A 311 -3.78 -10.63 14.71
CA PRO A 311 -4.41 -11.80 14.10
C PRO A 311 -4.71 -12.86 15.15
N ILE A 312 -5.83 -13.55 14.95
CA ILE A 312 -6.29 -14.68 15.76
C ILE A 312 -6.31 -15.92 14.90
N PHE A 313 -5.57 -16.96 15.28
CA PHE A 313 -5.57 -18.24 14.57
C PHE A 313 -6.32 -19.28 15.38
N ARG A 314 -7.21 -20.04 14.74
CA ARG A 314 -7.96 -21.14 15.36
C ARG A 314 -8.09 -22.30 14.38
N GLY A 315 -7.64 -23.50 14.77
CA GLY A 315 -7.76 -24.66 13.89
C GLY A 315 -7.09 -25.90 14.40
N GLU A 316 -7.11 -26.92 13.58
CA GLU A 316 -6.54 -28.24 13.87
C GLU A 316 -5.13 -28.35 13.31
N LEU A 317 -4.18 -28.71 14.17
CA LEU A 317 -2.81 -29.08 13.82
C LEU A 317 -2.69 -30.60 13.78
N LYS A 318 -2.06 -31.13 12.74
CA LYS A 318 -1.73 -32.55 12.59
C LYS A 318 -0.28 -32.71 12.18
N ALA A 319 0.38 -33.72 12.73
CA ALA A 319 1.69 -34.18 12.29
C ALA A 319 1.82 -35.68 12.49
N ASP A 320 2.38 -36.38 11.51
CA ASP A 320 2.55 -37.83 11.60
C ASP A 320 3.63 -38.18 12.63
N ALA A 321 4.73 -37.43 12.66
CA ALA A 321 5.78 -37.55 13.64
C ALA A 321 6.42 -36.18 13.97
N VAL A 322 6.66 -35.95 15.25
CA VAL A 322 7.39 -34.78 15.80
C VAL A 322 8.43 -35.26 16.77
N THR A 323 9.65 -34.79 16.68
CA THR A 323 10.68 -35.02 17.70
C THR A 323 10.74 -33.82 18.62
N MET A 324 10.59 -34.05 19.91
CA MET A 324 10.67 -33.01 20.94
C MET A 324 11.65 -33.45 22.03
N ASN A 325 12.70 -32.66 22.26
CA ASN A 325 13.82 -32.98 23.17
C ASN A 325 14.37 -34.41 22.96
N GLY A 326 14.49 -34.85 21.70
CA GLY A 326 14.97 -36.18 21.34
C GLY A 326 13.95 -37.31 21.46
N VAL A 327 12.71 -37.02 21.91
CA VAL A 327 11.61 -38.01 22.02
C VAL A 327 10.74 -37.92 20.76
N GLU A 328 10.57 -39.07 20.07
CA GLU A 328 9.67 -39.14 18.93
C GLU A 328 8.22 -39.31 19.40
N LEU A 329 7.37 -38.37 18.98
CA LEU A 329 5.92 -38.36 19.19
C LEU A 329 5.24 -38.60 17.86
N ARG A 330 4.28 -39.50 17.80
CA ARG A 330 3.57 -39.91 16.59
C ARG A 330 2.10 -39.54 16.67
N GLU A 331 1.44 -39.48 15.53
CA GLU A 331 0.00 -39.20 15.40
C GLU A 331 -0.40 -37.93 16.20
N VAL A 332 0.45 -36.90 16.15
CA VAL A 332 0.21 -35.65 16.88
C VAL A 332 -0.99 -34.96 16.28
N ARG A 333 -2.00 -34.67 17.11
CA ARG A 333 -3.18 -33.89 16.72
C ARG A 333 -3.55 -32.96 17.86
N GLY A 334 -3.98 -31.75 17.53
CA GLY A 334 -4.43 -30.81 18.54
C GLY A 334 -5.21 -29.66 17.93
N PHE A 335 -6.08 -29.05 18.72
CA PHE A 335 -6.72 -27.82 18.35
C PHE A 335 -5.91 -26.65 18.91
N VAL A 336 -5.49 -25.76 18.03
CA VAL A 336 -4.64 -24.59 18.35
C VAL A 336 -5.52 -23.35 18.34
N HIS A 337 -5.39 -22.53 19.38
CA HIS A 337 -5.88 -21.18 19.42
C HIS A 337 -4.70 -20.26 19.75
N TYR A 338 -4.41 -19.32 18.86
CA TYR A 338 -3.41 -18.25 19.06
C TYR A 338 -4.10 -16.90 19.10
N GLU A 339 -3.83 -16.14 20.14
CA GLU A 339 -4.28 -14.76 20.29
C GLU A 339 -3.32 -13.98 21.20
N ASN A 340 -2.88 -12.80 20.78
CA ASN A 340 -2.04 -11.86 21.57
C ASN A 340 -0.80 -12.51 22.23
N GLY A 341 -0.07 -13.33 21.46
CA GLY A 341 1.15 -14.00 21.97
C GLY A 341 0.88 -15.23 22.83
N ILE A 342 -0.38 -15.63 23.02
CA ILE A 342 -0.77 -16.80 23.77
C ILE A 342 -1.15 -17.93 22.82
N ILE A 343 -0.59 -19.12 23.01
CA ILE A 343 -0.96 -20.35 22.31
C ILE A 343 -1.66 -21.27 23.29
N ASP A 344 -2.93 -21.54 23.04
CA ASP A 344 -3.70 -22.56 23.73
C ASP A 344 -3.80 -23.81 22.85
N LEU A 345 -3.34 -24.95 23.35
CA LEU A 345 -3.45 -26.26 22.73
C LEU A 345 -4.53 -27.05 23.46
N GLU A 346 -5.66 -27.20 22.83
CA GLU A 346 -6.80 -27.97 23.38
C GLU A 346 -6.88 -29.36 22.76
N ARG A 347 -7.23 -30.35 23.57
CA ARG A 347 -7.44 -31.74 23.09
C ARG A 347 -6.27 -32.27 22.26
N THR A 348 -5.04 -31.89 22.65
CA THR A 348 -3.83 -32.36 21.98
C THR A 348 -3.59 -33.80 22.36
N GLY A 349 -3.46 -34.67 21.39
CA GLY A 349 -3.13 -36.08 21.59
C GLY A 349 -1.92 -36.48 20.77
N PHE A 350 -1.09 -37.39 21.32
CA PHE A 350 0.03 -38.00 20.62
C PHE A 350 0.34 -39.39 21.17
N ARG A 351 1.10 -40.15 20.40
CA ARG A 351 1.61 -41.49 20.82
C ARG A 351 3.11 -41.47 21.02
N GLN A 352 3.58 -42.26 21.96
CA GLN A 352 4.99 -42.45 22.26
C GLN A 352 5.30 -43.95 22.34
N GLY A 353 6.30 -44.41 21.58
CA GLY A 353 6.60 -45.85 21.49
C GLY A 353 5.45 -46.64 20.86
N THR A 354 5.29 -47.90 21.32
CA THR A 354 4.24 -48.82 20.80
C THR A 354 2.89 -48.64 21.49
N ASP A 355 2.89 -48.36 22.78
CA ASP A 355 1.68 -48.46 23.64
C ASP A 355 1.34 -47.13 24.34
N GLY A 356 2.29 -46.18 24.39
CA GLY A 356 2.09 -44.92 25.10
C GLY A 356 1.14 -43.97 24.37
N ALA A 357 0.19 -43.42 25.11
CA ALA A 357 -0.73 -42.39 24.63
C ALA A 357 -0.76 -41.21 25.64
N VAL A 358 -0.81 -40.00 25.12
CA VAL A 358 -0.90 -38.80 25.94
C VAL A 358 -1.99 -37.89 25.40
N THR A 359 -2.81 -37.36 26.29
CA THR A 359 -3.73 -36.25 26.00
C THR A 359 -3.33 -35.07 26.83
N ALA A 360 -3.31 -33.88 26.19
CA ALA A 360 -2.81 -32.67 26.81
C ALA A 360 -3.75 -31.48 26.58
N ARG A 361 -3.77 -30.61 27.59
CA ARG A 361 -4.24 -29.20 27.44
C ARG A 361 -3.13 -28.33 27.89
N LEU A 362 -2.57 -27.50 27.00
CA LEU A 362 -1.41 -26.70 27.26
C LEU A 362 -1.71 -25.24 26.89
N ARG A 363 -1.15 -24.34 27.70
CA ARG A 363 -1.16 -22.90 27.43
C ARG A 363 0.27 -22.40 27.49
N TYR A 364 0.73 -21.78 26.43
CA TYR A 364 2.04 -21.20 26.32
C TYR A 364 1.95 -19.70 26.07
N ASP A 365 2.58 -18.91 26.92
CA ASP A 365 2.71 -17.46 26.78
C ASP A 365 4.10 -17.17 26.19
N MET A 366 4.12 -16.61 24.98
CA MET A 366 5.35 -16.34 24.22
C MET A 366 6.18 -15.19 24.82
N GLU A 367 5.55 -14.25 25.52
CA GLU A 367 6.21 -13.11 26.13
C GLU A 367 6.95 -13.54 27.43
N THR A 368 6.22 -14.16 28.32
CA THR A 368 6.77 -14.63 29.60
C THR A 368 7.48 -15.99 29.49
N ARG A 369 7.32 -16.70 28.36
CA ARG A 369 7.78 -18.07 28.12
C ARG A 369 7.22 -19.09 29.13
N ALA A 370 6.10 -18.77 29.75
CA ALA A 370 5.46 -19.65 30.72
C ALA A 370 4.62 -20.73 30.02
N LEU A 371 4.83 -21.98 30.38
CA LEU A 371 4.01 -23.13 29.99
C LEU A 371 3.21 -23.61 31.19
N SER A 372 1.91 -23.78 30.99
CA SER A 372 1.00 -24.35 31.98
C SER A 372 0.04 -25.33 31.31
N GLY A 373 -0.51 -26.26 32.09
CA GLY A 373 -1.49 -27.19 31.54
C GLY A 373 -1.70 -28.47 32.37
N ALA A 374 -2.39 -29.40 31.75
CA ALA A 374 -2.67 -30.73 32.30
C ALA A 374 -2.35 -31.80 31.26
N LEU A 375 -1.80 -32.90 31.72
CA LEU A 375 -1.47 -34.08 30.93
C LEU A 375 -2.21 -35.28 31.52
N ASP A 376 -2.79 -36.10 30.67
CA ASP A 376 -3.30 -37.44 30.97
C ASP A 376 -2.44 -38.42 30.18
N ILE A 377 -1.77 -39.32 30.90
CA ILE A 377 -0.72 -40.19 30.36
C ILE A 377 -1.09 -41.63 30.60
N ASP A 378 -1.13 -42.43 29.51
CA ASP A 378 -1.29 -43.86 29.56
C ASP A 378 -0.06 -44.56 28.99
N LYS A 379 0.62 -45.38 29.78
CA LYS A 379 1.74 -46.27 29.40
C LYS A 379 2.94 -45.60 28.72
N MET A 380 3.20 -44.34 29.02
CA MET A 380 4.37 -43.64 28.49
C MET A 380 5.65 -44.10 29.21
N ASP A 381 6.77 -44.17 28.48
CA ASP A 381 8.08 -44.41 29.05
C ASP A 381 8.50 -43.24 29.96
N VAL A 382 8.93 -43.54 31.19
CA VAL A 382 9.33 -42.53 32.17
C VAL A 382 10.55 -41.73 31.68
N THR A 383 11.50 -42.37 30.98
CA THR A 383 12.65 -41.70 30.42
C THR A 383 12.22 -40.68 29.36
N ALA A 384 11.28 -41.03 28.53
CA ALA A 384 10.72 -40.10 27.54
C ALA A 384 9.96 -38.96 28.21
N LEU A 385 9.20 -39.22 29.27
CA LEU A 385 8.52 -38.15 30.03
C LEU A 385 9.49 -37.16 30.66
N LEU A 386 10.59 -37.64 31.27
CA LEU A 386 11.64 -36.82 31.86
C LEU A 386 12.35 -35.99 30.78
N ALA A 387 12.62 -36.55 29.61
CA ALA A 387 13.22 -35.83 28.50
C ALA A 387 12.28 -34.73 28.00
N LEU A 388 10.99 -34.99 27.85
CA LEU A 388 9.99 -33.98 27.50
C LEU A 388 9.89 -32.86 28.54
N ALA A 389 10.06 -33.19 29.84
CA ALA A 389 10.11 -32.21 30.93
C ALA A 389 11.46 -31.45 31.03
N ASN A 390 12.39 -31.70 30.11
CA ASN A 390 13.75 -31.14 30.10
C ASN A 390 14.56 -31.49 31.35
N GLN A 391 14.35 -32.69 31.94
CA GLN A 391 15.00 -33.20 33.15
C GLN A 391 15.81 -34.46 32.84
N ASN A 392 16.70 -34.40 31.86
CA ASN A 392 17.48 -35.51 31.33
C ASN A 392 18.50 -36.11 32.29
N GLU A 393 18.77 -35.45 33.42
CA GLU A 393 19.78 -35.92 34.41
C GLU A 393 19.26 -36.97 35.37
N ASN A 394 17.94 -37.22 35.42
CA ASN A 394 17.34 -38.19 36.34
C ASN A 394 17.26 -39.56 35.67
N ARG A 395 18.08 -40.51 36.18
CA ARG A 395 18.07 -41.93 35.73
C ARG A 395 16.93 -42.74 36.35
N ILE A 396 15.71 -42.41 36.04
CA ILE A 396 14.52 -43.21 36.41
C ILE A 396 14.04 -43.95 35.17
N MET A 397 13.90 -45.27 35.27
CA MET A 397 13.36 -46.11 34.23
C MET A 397 12.04 -46.78 34.69
N GLY A 398 11.04 -46.82 33.86
CA GLY A 398 9.75 -47.44 34.12
C GLY A 398 8.66 -47.00 33.16
N LYS A 399 7.47 -47.54 33.32
CA LYS A 399 6.24 -47.06 32.61
C LYS A 399 5.25 -46.52 33.63
N ILE A 400 4.63 -45.44 33.34
CA ILE A 400 3.48 -44.90 34.09
C ILE A 400 2.23 -45.52 33.51
N MET A 401 1.41 -46.12 34.35
CA MET A 401 0.09 -46.65 33.98
C MET A 401 -0.98 -45.67 34.43
#